data_76577380d260f1220f4d0ccd2a4fdd87
#
_entry.id   76577380d260f1220f4d0ccd2a4fdd87
#
_cell.length_a   1.000
_cell.length_b   1.000
_cell.length_c   1.000
_cell.angle_alpha   90.00
_cell.angle_beta   90.00
_cell.angle_gamma   90.00
#
_symmetry.space_group_name_H-M   'P 1'
#
loop_
_entity.id
_entity.type
_entity.pdbx_description
1 polymer ?
#
loop_
_entity_poly.entity_id
_entity_poly.type
_entity_poly.pdbx_seq_one_letter_code
_entity_poly.pdbx_strand_id
1 'polypeptide(L)'
;MQTHCQSPAAVVEDISLGGRIRRALTHHIGFAGSDIDIQENKVKYFNPVNPLSPDAKLEEVFGLMRGLNRAALADPHLCRNGGGGHSFSEALSDAADAAAVRFAGREIHYVELGPEPTKTTFILRRLIERGVRISSYVGVDINPASVAAMRKDLAAILGPEKTRYRVTPFERFRVDDVRDGATPALVTMLGFQEGNEDPLTASAWLQRVAGPGDIVLAEMQVMPETGSEAVMKFYRHPLMVRFSRLAFERARGLTPSLGRVFVLPVPVSDGQTIEAAIMCEEYAAGDRHRLFVSNYCLKYRLEQYRRHREREGRLGVCHEALTDDRSVLFQLACRA
;
A
#
# COMPACT_ATOMS: atom_id res chain seq x y z
N MET A 1 51.37 -22.42 23.21
CA MET A 1 50.52 -22.18 22.02
C MET A 1 49.07 -22.25 22.50
N GLN A 2 48.46 -21.06 22.73
CA GLN A 2 47.04 -20.95 23.07
C GLN A 2 46.28 -20.68 21.77
N THR A 3 45.51 -21.64 21.33
CA THR A 3 44.57 -21.52 20.23
C THR A 3 43.37 -20.73 20.71
N HIS A 4 43.26 -19.43 20.34
CA HIS A 4 42.05 -18.65 20.47
C HIS A 4 40.99 -19.20 19.52
N CYS A 5 40.04 -19.93 20.06
CA CYS A 5 38.79 -20.27 19.40
C CYS A 5 37.96 -18.98 19.33
N GLN A 6 37.93 -18.32 18.15
CA GLN A 6 36.99 -17.23 17.89
C GLN A 6 35.60 -17.87 17.82
N SER A 7 34.75 -17.55 18.80
CA SER A 7 33.29 -17.80 18.71
C SER A 7 32.74 -17.13 17.45
N PRO A 8 31.95 -17.82 16.63
CA PRO A 8 31.28 -17.19 15.52
C PRO A 8 30.36 -16.09 16.08
N ALA A 9 30.55 -14.86 15.60
CA ALA A 9 29.63 -13.76 15.91
C ALA A 9 28.20 -14.22 15.61
N ALA A 10 27.34 -14.22 16.63
CA ALA A 10 25.94 -14.51 16.46
C ALA A 10 25.37 -13.53 15.41
N VAL A 11 24.97 -14.05 14.27
CA VAL A 11 24.25 -13.28 13.24
C VAL A 11 22.96 -12.84 13.92
N VAL A 12 22.86 -11.55 14.24
CA VAL A 12 21.60 -10.95 14.70
C VAL A 12 20.58 -11.20 13.60
N GLU A 13 19.62 -12.05 13.89
CA GLU A 13 18.61 -12.45 12.91
C GLU A 13 17.77 -11.22 12.56
N ASP A 14 17.79 -10.81 11.28
CA ASP A 14 16.97 -9.70 10.79
C ASP A 14 15.50 -10.13 10.80
N ILE A 15 14.77 -9.70 11.83
CA ILE A 15 13.34 -10.00 12.05
C ILE A 15 12.40 -9.07 11.27
N SER A 16 12.92 -8.09 10.52
CA SER A 16 12.12 -7.20 9.66
C SER A 16 11.38 -7.99 8.58
N LEU A 17 10.32 -7.41 8.01
CA LEU A 17 9.63 -8.02 6.87
C LEU A 17 10.59 -8.26 5.69
N GLY A 18 11.50 -7.32 5.43
CA GLY A 18 12.56 -7.49 4.43
C GLY A 18 13.45 -8.70 4.72
N GLY A 19 13.90 -8.89 5.97
CA GLY A 19 14.68 -10.06 6.36
C GLY A 19 13.94 -11.39 6.19
N ARG A 20 12.63 -11.41 6.47
CA ARG A 20 11.76 -12.58 6.24
C ARG A 20 11.61 -12.89 4.76
N ILE A 21 11.44 -11.87 3.91
CA ILE A 21 11.40 -12.01 2.46
C ILE A 21 12.73 -12.53 1.91
N ARG A 22 13.88 -12.04 2.42
CA ARG A 22 15.19 -12.58 2.04
C ARG A 22 15.28 -14.07 2.32
N ARG A 23 14.85 -14.53 3.50
CA ARG A 23 14.82 -15.96 3.85
C ARG A 23 13.91 -16.76 2.93
N ALA A 24 12.70 -16.25 2.61
CA ALA A 24 11.79 -16.91 1.69
C ALA A 24 12.41 -17.05 0.29
N LEU A 25 13.03 -16.01 -0.25
CA LEU A 25 13.74 -16.06 -1.53
C LEU A 25 14.90 -17.07 -1.49
N THR A 26 15.73 -17.04 -0.44
CA THR A 26 16.83 -18.03 -0.27
C THR A 26 16.29 -19.46 -0.27
N HIS A 27 15.21 -19.71 0.47
CA HIS A 27 14.64 -21.07 0.60
C HIS A 27 13.97 -21.56 -0.67
N HIS A 28 13.19 -20.72 -1.35
CA HIS A 28 12.33 -21.16 -2.47
C HIS A 28 12.98 -21.03 -3.86
N ILE A 29 13.93 -20.09 -4.04
CA ILE A 29 14.56 -19.87 -5.34
C ILE A 29 16.07 -20.10 -5.36
N GLY A 30 16.67 -20.43 -4.22
CA GLY A 30 18.06 -20.89 -4.12
C GLY A 30 19.13 -19.80 -4.25
N PHE A 31 18.79 -18.51 -4.21
CA PHE A 31 19.79 -17.44 -4.10
C PHE A 31 20.41 -17.43 -2.71
N ALA A 32 21.74 -17.31 -2.64
CA ALA A 32 22.37 -17.09 -1.35
C ALA A 32 21.89 -15.78 -0.73
N GLY A 33 21.61 -15.76 0.58
CA GLY A 33 21.12 -14.56 1.27
C GLY A 33 22.03 -13.33 1.12
N SER A 34 23.36 -13.56 0.97
CA SER A 34 24.35 -12.51 0.69
C SER A 34 24.24 -11.89 -0.71
N ASP A 35 23.57 -12.58 -1.64
CA ASP A 35 23.39 -12.13 -3.02
C ASP A 35 22.00 -11.52 -3.26
N ILE A 36 21.24 -11.33 -2.19
CA ILE A 36 19.91 -10.68 -2.21
C ILE A 36 20.01 -9.33 -1.51
N ASP A 37 19.84 -8.26 -2.29
CA ASP A 37 19.70 -6.90 -1.76
C ASP A 37 18.23 -6.56 -1.64
N ILE A 38 17.79 -6.01 -0.51
CA ILE A 38 16.41 -5.60 -0.30
C ILE A 38 16.34 -4.09 -0.09
N GLN A 39 15.50 -3.44 -0.87
CA GLN A 39 15.12 -2.06 -0.62
C GLN A 39 13.84 -2.03 0.21
N GLU A 40 13.92 -1.43 1.40
CA GLU A 40 12.72 -1.17 2.22
C GLU A 40 11.70 -0.33 1.43
N ASN A 41 10.42 -0.71 1.52
CA ASN A 41 9.37 -0.09 0.70
C ASN A 41 9.32 1.44 0.82
N LYS A 42 9.49 1.99 2.02
CA LYS A 42 9.48 3.44 2.26
C LYS A 42 10.64 4.20 1.60
N VAL A 43 11.82 3.57 1.43
CA VAL A 43 13.01 4.24 0.89
C VAL A 43 12.81 4.72 -0.55
N LYS A 44 12.01 4.00 -1.34
CA LYS A 44 11.74 4.38 -2.75
C LYS A 44 10.88 5.63 -2.91
N TYR A 45 10.16 6.05 -1.86
CA TYR A 45 9.30 7.24 -1.85
C TYR A 45 9.91 8.43 -1.10
N PHE A 46 11.15 8.30 -0.62
CA PHE A 46 11.80 9.30 0.21
C PHE A 46 12.97 9.96 -0.52
N ASN A 47 13.07 11.30 -0.41
CA ASN A 47 14.24 12.03 -0.85
C ASN A 47 15.19 12.27 0.35
N PRO A 48 16.32 11.57 0.45
CA PRO A 48 17.21 11.69 1.61
C PRO A 48 17.93 13.05 1.69
N VAL A 49 18.04 13.77 0.57
CA VAL A 49 18.72 15.08 0.52
C VAL A 49 17.78 16.20 0.95
N ASN A 50 16.54 16.18 0.45
CA ASN A 50 15.51 17.15 0.81
C ASN A 50 14.15 16.45 0.94
N PRO A 51 13.78 16.00 2.14
CA PRO A 51 12.54 15.27 2.36
C PRO A 51 11.26 16.00 1.96
N LEU A 52 11.30 17.34 1.88
CA LEU A 52 10.13 18.16 1.56
C LEU A 52 10.03 18.54 0.07
N SER A 53 11.02 18.16 -0.74
CA SER A 53 11.04 18.45 -2.18
C SER A 53 11.12 17.17 -3.01
N PRO A 54 10.31 17.03 -4.06
CA PRO A 54 10.45 15.91 -4.99
C PRO A 54 11.73 16.08 -5.83
N ASP A 55 12.32 14.96 -6.20
CA ASP A 55 13.24 14.88 -7.33
C ASP A 55 12.51 14.31 -8.56
N ALA A 56 13.13 14.39 -9.74
CA ALA A 56 12.52 13.93 -11.00
C ALA A 56 12.11 12.44 -10.95
N LYS A 57 12.86 11.60 -10.21
CA LYS A 57 12.55 10.17 -10.07
C LYS A 57 11.36 9.94 -9.13
N LEU A 58 11.18 10.74 -8.08
CA LEU A 58 9.99 10.71 -7.24
C LEU A 58 8.75 11.17 -8.00
N GLU A 59 8.88 12.17 -8.86
CA GLU A 59 7.80 12.60 -9.76
C GLU A 59 7.43 11.50 -10.76
N GLU A 60 8.43 10.80 -11.32
CA GLU A 60 8.19 9.64 -12.19
C GLU A 60 7.47 8.51 -11.44
N VAL A 61 7.92 8.16 -10.23
CA VAL A 61 7.26 7.16 -9.37
C VAL A 61 5.78 7.52 -9.15
N PHE A 62 5.51 8.76 -8.79
CA PHE A 62 4.15 9.23 -8.59
C PHE A 62 3.32 9.17 -9.88
N GLY A 63 3.92 9.56 -11.01
CA GLY A 63 3.31 9.47 -12.34
C GLY A 63 2.93 8.05 -12.74
N LEU A 64 3.79 7.06 -12.45
CA LEU A 64 3.52 5.64 -12.70
C LEU A 64 2.33 5.13 -11.86
N MET A 65 2.29 5.46 -10.56
CA MET A 65 1.15 5.08 -9.70
C MET A 65 -0.16 5.72 -10.16
N ARG A 66 -0.12 6.99 -10.54
CA ARG A 66 -1.27 7.69 -11.13
C ARG A 66 -1.72 7.05 -12.43
N GLY A 67 -0.80 6.62 -13.28
CA GLY A 67 -1.09 5.89 -14.53
C GLY A 67 -1.81 4.57 -14.27
N LEU A 68 -1.35 3.79 -13.29
CA LEU A 68 -2.00 2.53 -12.87
C LEU A 68 -3.43 2.77 -12.38
N ASN A 69 -3.64 3.77 -11.51
CA ASN A 69 -4.96 4.07 -10.97
C ASN A 69 -5.93 4.57 -12.05
N ARG A 70 -5.45 5.38 -13.01
CA ARG A 70 -6.25 5.79 -14.17
C ARG A 70 -6.66 4.61 -15.03
N ALA A 71 -5.71 3.71 -15.36
CA ALA A 71 -5.99 2.51 -16.13
C ALA A 71 -7.01 1.62 -15.41
N ALA A 72 -6.86 1.46 -14.09
CA ALA A 72 -7.76 0.65 -13.28
C ALA A 72 -9.21 1.19 -13.26
N LEU A 73 -9.40 2.51 -13.14
CA LEU A 73 -10.74 3.08 -13.13
C LEU A 73 -11.36 3.20 -14.54
N ALA A 74 -10.53 3.28 -15.59
CA ALA A 74 -11.00 3.39 -16.97
C ALA A 74 -11.41 2.05 -17.59
N ASP A 75 -10.90 0.93 -17.06
CA ASP A 75 -11.21 -0.41 -17.59
C ASP A 75 -12.43 -1.02 -16.87
N PRO A 76 -13.61 -1.07 -17.52
CA PRO A 76 -14.82 -1.65 -16.93
C PRO A 76 -14.75 -3.17 -16.77
N HIS A 77 -13.74 -3.82 -17.35
CA HIS A 77 -13.56 -5.27 -17.30
C HIS A 77 -12.42 -5.69 -16.36
N LEU A 78 -11.69 -4.73 -15.77
CA LEU A 78 -10.63 -5.06 -14.83
C LEU A 78 -11.20 -5.83 -13.63
N CYS A 79 -10.53 -6.93 -13.28
CA CYS A 79 -10.91 -7.84 -12.22
C CYS A 79 -12.24 -8.58 -12.43
N ARG A 80 -12.75 -8.63 -13.66
CA ARG A 80 -13.87 -9.52 -14.06
C ARG A 80 -13.35 -10.84 -14.60
N ASN A 81 -14.03 -11.92 -14.25
CA ASN A 81 -13.78 -13.27 -14.78
C ASN A 81 -15.02 -13.93 -15.40
N GLY A 82 -16.13 -13.18 -15.53
CA GLY A 82 -17.38 -13.65 -16.10
C GLY A 82 -18.39 -14.19 -15.09
N GLY A 83 -18.11 -14.13 -13.78
CA GLY A 83 -19.01 -14.57 -12.70
C GLY A 83 -20.14 -13.59 -12.39
N GLY A 84 -20.18 -12.42 -13.04
CA GLY A 84 -21.23 -11.41 -12.81
C GLY A 84 -21.02 -10.54 -11.56
N GLY A 85 -19.88 -10.67 -10.89
CA GLY A 85 -19.49 -9.83 -9.76
C GLY A 85 -18.93 -8.46 -10.18
N HIS A 86 -18.45 -7.69 -9.21
CA HIS A 86 -17.94 -6.35 -9.43
C HIS A 86 -16.62 -6.32 -10.23
N SER A 87 -16.51 -5.41 -11.18
CA SER A 87 -15.23 -4.93 -11.68
C SER A 87 -14.50 -4.11 -10.60
N PHE A 88 -13.27 -3.72 -10.85
CA PHE A 88 -12.50 -2.88 -9.93
C PHE A 88 -13.23 -1.57 -9.60
N SER A 89 -13.73 -0.86 -10.61
CA SER A 89 -14.41 0.43 -10.42
C SER A 89 -15.78 0.28 -9.74
N GLU A 90 -16.51 -0.81 -10.00
CA GLU A 90 -17.77 -1.10 -9.33
C GLU A 90 -17.57 -1.45 -7.85
N ALA A 91 -16.56 -2.25 -7.52
CA ALA A 91 -16.22 -2.56 -6.12
C ALA A 91 -15.81 -1.30 -5.34
N LEU A 92 -15.03 -0.40 -5.95
CA LEU A 92 -14.70 0.89 -5.33
C LEU A 92 -15.94 1.77 -5.15
N SER A 93 -16.86 1.77 -6.13
CA SER A 93 -18.14 2.50 -6.05
C SER A 93 -19.00 1.98 -4.91
N ASP A 94 -19.13 0.66 -4.78
CA ASP A 94 -19.90 0.01 -3.73
C ASP A 94 -19.33 0.36 -2.33
N ALA A 95 -18.01 0.29 -2.16
CA ALA A 95 -17.38 0.67 -0.91
C ALA A 95 -17.56 2.17 -0.57
N ALA A 96 -17.46 3.06 -1.57
CA ALA A 96 -17.70 4.48 -1.38
C ALA A 96 -19.17 4.78 -1.01
N ASP A 97 -20.12 4.08 -1.63
CA ASP A 97 -21.55 4.20 -1.30
C ASP A 97 -21.84 3.68 0.11
N ALA A 98 -21.26 2.56 0.51
CA ALA A 98 -21.39 2.04 1.87
C ALA A 98 -20.82 3.01 2.92
N ALA A 99 -19.70 3.68 2.63
CA ALA A 99 -19.18 4.75 3.48
C ALA A 99 -20.13 5.95 3.54
N ALA A 100 -20.69 6.36 2.40
CA ALA A 100 -21.65 7.46 2.35
C ALA A 100 -22.92 7.20 3.16
N VAL A 101 -23.45 5.98 3.12
CA VAL A 101 -24.62 5.58 3.94
C VAL A 101 -24.33 5.75 5.43
N ARG A 102 -23.14 5.37 5.88
CA ARG A 102 -22.75 5.50 7.29
C ARG A 102 -22.56 6.94 7.76
N PHE A 103 -22.21 7.83 6.85
CA PHE A 103 -22.06 9.26 7.11
C PHE A 103 -23.27 10.10 6.63
N ALA A 104 -24.40 9.47 6.34
CA ALA A 104 -25.57 10.18 5.79
C ALA A 104 -25.97 11.38 6.66
N GLY A 105 -26.08 12.56 6.04
CA GLY A 105 -26.41 13.82 6.70
C GLY A 105 -25.35 14.40 7.62
N ARG A 106 -24.20 13.75 7.77
CA ARG A 106 -23.09 14.18 8.64
C ARG A 106 -22.04 14.96 7.86
N GLU A 107 -21.27 15.74 8.60
CA GLU A 107 -20.02 16.33 8.14
C GLU A 107 -18.87 15.45 8.60
N ILE A 108 -17.82 15.31 7.75
CA ILE A 108 -16.67 14.45 8.04
C ILE A 108 -15.36 15.12 7.67
N HIS A 109 -14.27 14.72 8.34
CA HIS A 109 -12.93 14.88 7.84
C HIS A 109 -12.58 13.73 6.89
N TYR A 110 -11.98 14.03 5.74
CA TYR A 110 -11.42 13.01 4.85
C TYR A 110 -9.91 12.97 5.02
N VAL A 111 -9.38 11.89 5.54
CA VAL A 111 -7.94 11.70 5.77
C VAL A 111 -7.45 10.59 4.86
N GLU A 112 -6.42 10.84 4.08
CA GLU A 112 -5.88 9.87 3.14
C GLU A 112 -4.41 9.59 3.39
N LEU A 113 -4.08 8.32 3.59
CA LEU A 113 -2.72 7.82 3.76
C LEU A 113 -2.21 7.34 2.40
N GLY A 114 -1.17 8.02 1.86
CA GLY A 114 -0.64 7.77 0.53
C GLY A 114 -1.54 8.29 -0.60
N PRO A 115 -1.84 9.60 -0.65
CA PRO A 115 -2.81 10.19 -1.56
C PRO A 115 -2.40 10.09 -3.03
N GLU A 116 -3.39 9.76 -3.86
CA GLU A 116 -3.29 9.78 -5.33
C GLU A 116 -4.60 10.34 -5.92
N PRO A 117 -4.55 11.40 -6.76
CA PRO A 117 -5.74 12.17 -7.09
C PRO A 117 -6.83 11.38 -7.83
N THR A 118 -6.50 10.32 -8.55
CA THR A 118 -7.46 9.60 -9.40
C THR A 118 -8.54 8.90 -8.55
N LYS A 119 -8.15 8.07 -7.59
CA LYS A 119 -9.09 7.40 -6.69
C LYS A 119 -9.69 8.36 -5.67
N THR A 120 -8.88 9.30 -5.15
CA THR A 120 -9.35 10.32 -4.22
C THR A 120 -10.50 11.13 -4.78
N THR A 121 -10.33 11.68 -5.99
CA THR A 121 -11.41 12.49 -6.63
C THR A 121 -12.63 11.66 -6.95
N PHE A 122 -12.46 10.39 -7.31
CA PHE A 122 -13.56 9.46 -7.53
C PHE A 122 -14.40 9.26 -6.26
N ILE A 123 -13.74 8.93 -5.14
CA ILE A 123 -14.43 8.71 -3.85
C ILE A 123 -15.08 10.00 -3.35
N LEU A 124 -14.37 11.12 -3.37
CA LEU A 124 -14.89 12.42 -2.89
C LEU A 124 -16.15 12.83 -3.64
N ARG A 125 -16.15 12.74 -4.98
CA ARG A 125 -17.34 13.04 -5.79
C ARG A 125 -18.50 12.15 -5.41
N ARG A 126 -18.25 10.84 -5.23
CA ARG A 126 -19.28 9.87 -4.86
C ARG A 126 -19.89 10.18 -3.49
N LEU A 127 -19.06 10.51 -2.49
CA LEU A 127 -19.52 10.91 -1.15
C LEU A 127 -20.38 12.17 -1.21
N ILE A 128 -19.94 13.20 -1.95
CA ILE A 128 -20.66 14.46 -2.09
C ILE A 128 -22.00 14.26 -2.83
N GLU A 129 -22.03 13.48 -3.91
CA GLU A 129 -23.26 13.10 -4.64
C GLU A 129 -24.26 12.38 -3.75
N ARG A 130 -23.77 11.64 -2.72
CA ARG A 130 -24.61 10.97 -1.71
C ARG A 130 -24.95 11.85 -0.50
N GLY A 131 -24.63 13.14 -0.56
CA GLY A 131 -24.98 14.13 0.48
C GLY A 131 -24.07 14.18 1.70
N VAL A 132 -22.88 13.54 1.65
CA VAL A 132 -21.89 13.68 2.71
C VAL A 132 -21.18 15.04 2.58
N ARG A 133 -21.12 15.79 3.68
CA ARG A 133 -20.39 17.08 3.71
C ARG A 133 -18.95 16.85 4.12
N ILE A 134 -18.00 17.36 3.34
CA ILE A 134 -16.57 17.29 3.64
C ILE A 134 -16.15 18.60 4.29
N SER A 135 -15.79 18.56 5.58
CA SER A 135 -15.29 19.72 6.33
C SER A 135 -13.85 20.04 5.94
N SER A 136 -13.01 19.01 5.85
CA SER A 136 -11.63 19.15 5.42
C SER A 136 -11.11 17.85 4.78
N TYR A 137 -10.10 18.00 3.94
CA TYR A 137 -9.26 16.93 3.42
C TYR A 137 -7.84 17.06 3.94
N VAL A 138 -7.25 15.95 4.36
CA VAL A 138 -5.85 15.87 4.77
C VAL A 138 -5.16 14.70 4.07
N GLY A 139 -4.23 15.00 3.17
CA GLY A 139 -3.35 13.99 2.57
C GLY A 139 -2.07 13.83 3.39
N VAL A 140 -1.69 12.59 3.68
CA VAL A 140 -0.48 12.22 4.43
C VAL A 140 0.39 11.33 3.57
N ASP A 141 1.62 11.74 3.27
CA ASP A 141 2.57 10.97 2.46
C ASP A 141 4.01 11.35 2.81
N ILE A 142 4.93 10.42 2.65
CA ILE A 142 6.37 10.70 2.67
C ILE A 142 6.89 11.23 1.33
N ASN A 143 6.13 11.03 0.24
CA ASN A 143 6.47 11.50 -1.10
C ASN A 143 5.93 12.91 -1.35
N PRO A 144 6.78 13.95 -1.38
CA PRO A 144 6.32 15.32 -1.61
C PRO A 144 5.78 15.55 -3.04
N ALA A 145 6.06 14.66 -4.00
CA ALA A 145 5.58 14.79 -5.38
C ALA A 145 4.05 14.72 -5.49
N SER A 146 3.37 14.06 -4.54
CA SER A 146 1.90 13.99 -4.51
C SER A 146 1.24 15.36 -4.28
N VAL A 147 1.88 16.24 -3.50
CA VAL A 147 1.29 17.48 -2.98
C VAL A 147 0.77 18.41 -4.08
N ALA A 148 1.57 18.66 -5.12
CA ALA A 148 1.20 19.60 -6.20
C ALA A 148 0.01 19.09 -7.01
N ALA A 149 0.01 17.80 -7.37
CA ALA A 149 -1.05 17.17 -8.13
C ALA A 149 -2.36 17.12 -7.32
N MET A 150 -2.27 16.75 -6.05
CA MET A 150 -3.44 16.69 -5.17
C MET A 150 -4.07 18.09 -4.97
N ARG A 151 -3.26 19.12 -4.69
CA ARG A 151 -3.76 20.50 -4.54
C ARG A 151 -4.54 20.94 -5.77
N LYS A 152 -3.99 20.70 -6.97
CA LYS A 152 -4.65 21.09 -8.23
C LYS A 152 -5.99 20.39 -8.40
N ASP A 153 -6.02 19.05 -8.23
CA ASP A 153 -7.20 18.26 -8.57
C ASP A 153 -8.30 18.39 -7.47
N LEU A 154 -7.92 18.59 -6.20
CA LEU A 154 -8.89 18.73 -5.10
C LEU A 154 -9.42 20.16 -4.93
N ALA A 155 -8.66 21.19 -5.29
CA ALA A 155 -9.14 22.57 -5.23
C ALA A 155 -10.42 22.78 -6.05
N ALA A 156 -10.56 22.03 -7.16
CA ALA A 156 -11.75 22.08 -8.01
C ALA A 156 -12.99 21.41 -7.37
N ILE A 157 -12.81 20.58 -6.34
CA ILE A 157 -13.91 19.82 -5.69
C ILE A 157 -14.26 20.43 -4.33
N LEU A 158 -13.24 20.75 -3.51
CA LEU A 158 -13.42 21.13 -2.11
C LEU A 158 -13.10 22.60 -1.82
N GLY A 159 -12.41 23.29 -2.74
CA GLY A 159 -11.75 24.56 -2.46
C GLY A 159 -10.37 24.39 -1.79
N PRO A 160 -9.46 25.36 -2.01
CA PRO A 160 -8.09 25.27 -1.47
C PRO A 160 -8.04 25.39 0.06
N GLU A 161 -8.98 26.07 0.67
CA GLU A 161 -9.05 26.28 2.13
C GLU A 161 -9.35 24.99 2.92
N LYS A 162 -10.02 24.04 2.29
CA LYS A 162 -10.36 22.75 2.91
C LYS A 162 -9.28 21.68 2.70
N THR A 163 -8.21 21.95 1.93
CA THR A 163 -7.20 20.95 1.57
C THR A 163 -5.87 21.20 2.29
N ARG A 164 -5.41 20.20 3.02
CA ARG A 164 -4.14 20.22 3.77
C ARG A 164 -3.30 19.00 3.42
N TYR A 165 -1.97 19.14 3.57
CA TYR A 165 -1.01 18.05 3.32
C TYR A 165 0.02 17.99 4.44
N ARG A 166 0.37 16.76 4.82
CA ARG A 166 1.43 16.43 5.76
C ARG A 166 2.46 15.54 5.07
N VAL A 167 3.66 16.08 4.82
CA VAL A 167 4.79 15.27 4.34
C VAL A 167 5.43 14.63 5.57
N THR A 168 4.97 13.43 5.90
CA THR A 168 5.39 12.70 7.11
C THR A 168 5.11 11.20 6.94
N PRO A 169 5.89 10.33 7.58
CA PRO A 169 5.57 8.90 7.64
C PRO A 169 4.29 8.63 8.45
N PHE A 170 3.55 7.59 8.08
CA PHE A 170 2.27 7.22 8.73
C PHE A 170 2.43 6.95 10.23
N GLU A 171 3.59 6.41 10.63
CA GLU A 171 3.92 6.12 12.03
C GLU A 171 3.92 7.36 12.94
N ARG A 172 4.09 8.55 12.35
CA ARG A 172 4.11 9.83 13.07
C ARG A 172 2.80 10.60 13.00
N PHE A 173 1.85 10.12 12.20
CA PHE A 173 0.57 10.80 12.00
C PHE A 173 -0.50 10.27 12.96
N ARG A 174 -1.33 11.18 13.49
CA ARG A 174 -2.54 10.89 14.25
C ARG A 174 -3.70 11.71 13.67
N VAL A 175 -4.88 11.12 13.58
CA VAL A 175 -6.06 11.85 13.09
C VAL A 175 -6.41 13.02 14.01
N ASP A 176 -6.17 12.89 15.30
CA ASP A 176 -6.43 13.95 16.29
C ASP A 176 -5.58 15.22 16.07
N ASP A 177 -4.43 15.11 15.36
CA ASP A 177 -3.60 16.27 14.99
C ASP A 177 -4.27 17.17 13.94
N VAL A 178 -5.34 16.72 13.30
CA VAL A 178 -6.04 17.42 12.21
C VAL A 178 -7.55 17.51 12.40
N ARG A 179 -8.08 16.87 13.43
CA ARG A 179 -9.50 16.82 13.75
C ARG A 179 -9.91 18.08 14.52
N ASP A 180 -11.03 18.67 14.12
CA ASP A 180 -11.71 19.74 14.83
C ASP A 180 -12.91 19.16 15.59
N GLY A 181 -12.79 19.03 16.91
CA GLY A 181 -13.87 18.56 17.79
C GLY A 181 -14.25 17.10 17.59
N ALA A 182 -15.56 16.81 17.64
CA ALA A 182 -16.14 15.45 17.55
C ALA A 182 -16.51 15.03 16.13
N THR A 183 -16.13 15.78 15.10
CA THR A 183 -16.41 15.44 13.70
C THR A 183 -15.70 14.14 13.33
N PRO A 184 -16.41 13.10 12.86
CA PRO A 184 -15.79 11.83 12.52
C PRO A 184 -14.94 11.94 11.26
N ALA A 185 -14.01 11.01 11.10
CA ALA A 185 -13.18 10.91 9.91
C ALA A 185 -13.49 9.68 9.07
N LEU A 186 -13.42 9.83 7.74
CA LEU A 186 -13.14 8.73 6.82
C LEU A 186 -11.63 8.71 6.59
N VAL A 187 -10.98 7.66 7.05
CA VAL A 187 -9.54 7.42 6.83
C VAL A 187 -9.40 6.45 5.68
N THR A 188 -8.75 6.85 4.59
CA THR A 188 -8.51 5.95 3.45
C THR A 188 -7.05 5.53 3.37
N MET A 189 -6.81 4.25 3.08
CA MET A 189 -5.52 3.67 2.79
C MET A 189 -5.65 2.80 1.53
N LEU A 190 -5.34 3.38 0.37
CA LEU A 190 -5.54 2.77 -0.94
C LEU A 190 -4.21 2.33 -1.56
N GLY A 191 -4.27 1.46 -2.59
CA GLY A 191 -3.07 1.00 -3.31
C GLY A 191 -2.29 -0.09 -2.60
N PHE A 192 -2.96 -0.94 -1.84
CA PHE A 192 -2.40 -2.13 -1.18
C PHE A 192 -1.33 -1.83 -0.12
N GLN A 193 -1.35 -0.63 0.46
CA GLN A 193 -0.27 -0.13 1.32
C GLN A 193 -0.07 -0.96 2.59
N GLU A 194 -1.14 -1.51 3.17
CA GLU A 194 -1.02 -2.36 4.35
C GLU A 194 -0.16 -3.62 4.11
N GLY A 195 -0.16 -4.14 2.88
CA GLY A 195 0.67 -5.27 2.51
C GLY A 195 2.17 -4.95 2.40
N ASN A 196 2.55 -3.69 2.46
CA ASN A 196 3.95 -3.27 2.40
C ASN A 196 4.67 -3.37 3.75
N GLU A 197 3.92 -3.65 4.82
CA GLU A 197 4.43 -3.70 6.19
C GLU A 197 4.09 -5.02 6.87
N ASP A 198 4.81 -5.30 7.95
CA ASP A 198 4.50 -6.43 8.81
C ASP A 198 3.12 -6.24 9.48
N PRO A 199 2.30 -7.30 9.62
CA PRO A 199 0.94 -7.21 10.13
C PRO A 199 0.79 -6.48 11.47
N LEU A 200 1.70 -6.70 12.42
CA LEU A 200 1.64 -6.02 13.72
C LEU A 200 1.92 -4.52 13.58
N THR A 201 2.82 -4.14 12.69
CA THR A 201 3.14 -2.73 12.39
C THR A 201 1.96 -2.03 11.72
N ALA A 202 1.37 -2.64 10.69
CA ALA A 202 0.21 -2.08 9.98
C ALA A 202 -1.00 -1.93 10.91
N SER A 203 -1.30 -2.95 11.73
CA SER A 203 -2.36 -2.87 12.74
C SER A 203 -2.14 -1.73 13.71
N ALA A 204 -0.93 -1.57 14.25
CA ALA A 204 -0.59 -0.49 15.19
C ALA A 204 -0.77 0.91 14.57
N TRP A 205 -0.53 1.08 13.27
CA TRP A 205 -0.81 2.37 12.61
C TRP A 205 -2.29 2.68 12.56
N LEU A 206 -3.09 1.74 12.07
CA LEU A 206 -4.53 1.92 11.93
C LEU A 206 -5.21 2.22 13.25
N GLN A 207 -4.73 1.61 14.34
CA GLN A 207 -5.21 1.91 15.69
C GLN A 207 -4.93 3.35 16.13
N ARG A 208 -3.88 3.98 15.60
CA ARG A 208 -3.52 5.37 15.91
C ARG A 208 -4.19 6.40 15.01
N VAL A 209 -4.43 6.03 13.75
CA VAL A 209 -4.98 6.97 12.75
C VAL A 209 -6.50 7.02 12.72
N ALA A 210 -7.19 6.11 13.42
CA ALA A 210 -8.65 6.12 13.53
C ALA A 210 -9.06 6.21 14.99
N GLY A 211 -9.92 7.16 15.34
CA GLY A 211 -10.54 7.32 16.66
C GLY A 211 -11.96 6.76 16.70
N PRO A 212 -12.62 6.79 17.89
CA PRO A 212 -14.02 6.38 18.02
C PRO A 212 -14.94 7.12 17.04
N GLY A 213 -15.82 6.38 16.38
CA GLY A 213 -16.75 6.92 15.38
C GLY A 213 -16.17 7.12 13.98
N ASP A 214 -14.86 6.90 13.79
CA ASP A 214 -14.22 6.94 12.48
C ASP A 214 -14.45 5.65 11.69
N ILE A 215 -14.30 5.76 10.37
CA ILE A 215 -14.33 4.64 9.44
C ILE A 215 -13.01 4.60 8.68
N VAL A 216 -12.42 3.41 8.59
CA VAL A 216 -11.26 3.13 7.73
C VAL A 216 -11.76 2.47 6.46
N LEU A 217 -11.41 3.02 5.28
CA LEU A 217 -11.57 2.37 3.98
C LEU A 217 -10.20 1.95 3.48
N ALA A 218 -9.96 0.67 3.40
CA ALA A 218 -8.72 0.10 2.91
C ALA A 218 -8.92 -0.62 1.57
N GLU A 219 -7.95 -0.49 0.68
CA GLU A 219 -7.84 -1.28 -0.55
C GLU A 219 -6.71 -2.29 -0.39
N MET A 220 -7.04 -3.56 -0.56
CA MET A 220 -6.06 -4.64 -0.45
C MET A 220 -6.15 -5.58 -1.64
N GLN A 221 -5.00 -5.91 -2.23
CA GLN A 221 -4.93 -7.03 -3.14
C GLN A 221 -4.82 -8.32 -2.32
N VAL A 222 -5.84 -9.15 -2.40
CA VAL A 222 -5.93 -10.42 -1.67
C VAL A 222 -5.55 -11.60 -2.57
N MET A 223 -5.18 -12.71 -1.95
CA MET A 223 -4.87 -13.96 -2.65
C MET A 223 -6.16 -14.73 -2.91
N PRO A 224 -6.59 -14.88 -4.19
CA PRO A 224 -7.74 -15.70 -4.52
C PRO A 224 -7.49 -17.19 -4.23
N GLU A 225 -8.56 -17.94 -3.96
CA GLU A 225 -8.47 -19.40 -3.82
C GLU A 225 -8.03 -20.09 -5.12
N THR A 226 -8.31 -19.47 -6.25
CA THR A 226 -7.93 -19.94 -7.60
C THR A 226 -6.44 -19.82 -7.91
N GLY A 227 -5.67 -19.24 -6.98
CA GLY A 227 -4.22 -19.08 -7.12
C GLY A 227 -3.76 -17.67 -7.43
N SER A 228 -2.48 -17.53 -7.75
CA SER A 228 -1.78 -16.23 -7.82
C SER A 228 -1.87 -15.50 -9.17
N GLU A 229 -2.53 -16.07 -10.20
CA GLU A 229 -2.47 -15.50 -11.55
C GLU A 229 -3.06 -14.08 -11.64
N ALA A 230 -4.19 -13.82 -10.96
CA ALA A 230 -4.79 -12.48 -10.90
C ALA A 230 -3.85 -11.46 -10.21
N VAL A 231 -3.14 -11.90 -9.16
CA VAL A 231 -2.12 -11.11 -8.49
C VAL A 231 -0.94 -10.84 -9.43
N MET A 232 -0.42 -11.88 -10.08
CA MET A 232 0.72 -11.78 -11.00
C MET A 232 0.44 -10.88 -12.20
N LYS A 233 -0.80 -10.85 -12.71
CA LYS A 233 -1.22 -9.97 -13.81
C LYS A 233 -0.94 -8.49 -13.49
N PHE A 234 -1.21 -8.05 -12.27
CA PHE A 234 -0.92 -6.68 -11.84
C PHE A 234 0.60 -6.39 -11.85
N TYR A 235 1.41 -7.29 -11.29
CA TYR A 235 2.86 -7.09 -11.22
C TYR A 235 3.58 -7.21 -12.56
N ARG A 236 2.97 -7.89 -13.54
CA ARG A 236 3.44 -7.95 -14.93
C ARG A 236 2.99 -6.75 -15.78
N HIS A 237 2.15 -5.88 -15.25
CA HIS A 237 1.72 -4.69 -15.98
C HIS A 237 2.94 -3.79 -16.32
N PRO A 238 3.05 -3.22 -17.55
CA PRO A 238 4.22 -2.44 -17.97
C PRO A 238 4.59 -1.30 -17.02
N LEU A 239 3.62 -0.61 -16.43
CA LEU A 239 3.87 0.46 -15.45
C LEU A 239 4.48 -0.08 -14.14
N MET A 240 4.06 -1.28 -13.69
CA MET A 240 4.67 -1.93 -12.51
C MET A 240 6.09 -2.40 -12.80
N VAL A 241 6.33 -2.95 -13.98
CA VAL A 241 7.68 -3.31 -14.43
C VAL A 241 8.58 -2.07 -14.48
N ARG A 242 8.08 -0.95 -15.03
CA ARG A 242 8.84 0.32 -15.03
C ARG A 242 9.09 0.83 -13.62
N PHE A 243 8.12 0.74 -12.73
CA PHE A 243 8.26 1.11 -11.32
C PHE A 243 9.38 0.31 -10.62
N SER A 244 9.43 -1.01 -10.82
CA SER A 244 10.49 -1.87 -10.29
C SER A 244 11.87 -1.45 -10.78
N ARG A 245 12.02 -1.26 -12.09
CA ARG A 245 13.27 -0.80 -12.73
C ARG A 245 13.70 0.56 -12.22
N LEU A 246 12.78 1.51 -12.11
CA LEU A 246 13.10 2.85 -11.59
C LEU A 246 13.63 2.80 -10.16
N ALA A 247 13.06 1.95 -9.32
CA ALA A 247 13.55 1.75 -7.95
C ALA A 247 14.98 1.19 -7.95
N PHE A 248 15.28 0.22 -8.82
CA PHE A 248 16.62 -0.33 -9.00
C PHE A 248 17.61 0.72 -9.53
N GLU A 249 17.27 1.41 -10.63
CA GLU A 249 18.08 2.45 -11.24
C GLU A 249 18.43 3.56 -10.24
N ARG A 250 17.47 3.93 -9.40
CA ARG A 250 17.64 4.93 -8.35
C ARG A 250 18.60 4.46 -7.24
N ALA A 251 18.48 3.20 -6.85
CA ALA A 251 19.27 2.62 -5.75
C ALA A 251 20.70 2.25 -6.18
N ARG A 252 20.91 1.85 -7.44
CA ARG A 252 22.18 1.29 -7.92
C ARG A 252 22.84 2.11 -9.01
N GLY A 253 22.13 2.99 -9.72
CA GLY A 253 22.70 3.73 -10.86
C GLY A 253 23.01 2.84 -12.07
N LEU A 254 22.46 1.63 -12.13
CA LEU A 254 22.72 0.59 -13.14
C LEU A 254 21.43 0.27 -13.89
N THR A 255 21.57 -0.39 -15.04
CA THR A 255 20.45 -1.00 -15.76
C THR A 255 20.37 -2.48 -15.38
N PRO A 256 19.19 -3.01 -14.98
CA PRO A 256 19.05 -4.43 -14.62
C PRO A 256 19.11 -5.31 -15.88
N SER A 257 19.53 -6.57 -15.71
CA SER A 257 19.55 -7.56 -16.79
C SER A 257 18.18 -8.19 -17.02
N LEU A 258 17.44 -8.50 -15.96
CA LEU A 258 16.15 -9.17 -16.02
C LEU A 258 15.27 -8.81 -14.82
N GLY A 259 14.01 -8.44 -15.09
CA GLY A 259 12.99 -8.29 -14.05
C GLY A 259 12.28 -9.62 -13.78
N ARG A 260 12.03 -9.93 -12.50
CA ARG A 260 11.27 -11.11 -12.07
C ARG A 260 10.19 -10.75 -11.06
N VAL A 261 9.14 -11.56 -11.04
CA VAL A 261 8.07 -11.49 -10.03
C VAL A 261 7.89 -12.87 -9.43
N PHE A 262 7.91 -12.94 -8.12
CA PHE A 262 7.63 -14.15 -7.35
C PHE A 262 6.40 -13.94 -6.47
N VAL A 263 5.67 -15.03 -6.21
CA VAL A 263 4.67 -15.10 -5.15
C VAL A 263 5.08 -16.25 -4.25
N LEU A 264 5.49 -15.93 -3.03
CA LEU A 264 6.09 -16.88 -2.10
C LEU A 264 5.47 -16.76 -0.71
N PRO A 265 5.33 -17.88 0.04
CA PRO A 265 4.90 -17.85 1.43
C PRO A 265 5.98 -17.23 2.32
N VAL A 266 5.60 -16.26 3.14
CA VAL A 266 6.47 -15.53 4.06
C VAL A 266 5.92 -15.66 5.47
N PRO A 267 6.68 -16.22 6.44
CA PRO A 267 6.32 -16.15 7.84
C PRO A 267 6.34 -14.69 8.33
N VAL A 268 5.29 -14.25 9.02
CA VAL A 268 5.18 -12.86 9.52
C VAL A 268 5.18 -12.83 11.05
N SER A 269 5.26 -11.62 11.63
CA SER A 269 5.49 -11.44 13.09
C SER A 269 4.38 -12.01 13.97
N ASP A 270 3.17 -12.16 13.45
CA ASP A 270 2.02 -12.69 14.19
C ASP A 270 1.91 -14.22 14.17
N GLY A 271 2.93 -14.91 13.68
CA GLY A 271 3.00 -16.35 13.60
C GLY A 271 2.26 -16.97 12.41
N GLN A 272 1.62 -16.14 11.56
CA GLN A 272 1.01 -16.61 10.32
C GLN A 272 2.04 -16.74 9.20
N THR A 273 1.67 -17.49 8.16
CA THR A 273 2.34 -17.45 6.85
C THR A 273 1.41 -16.77 5.86
N ILE A 274 1.91 -15.74 5.20
CA ILE A 274 1.16 -14.94 4.23
C ILE A 274 1.93 -14.95 2.92
N GLU A 275 1.22 -15.11 1.79
CA GLU A 275 1.85 -14.99 0.48
C GLU A 275 2.36 -13.55 0.27
N ALA A 276 3.54 -13.39 -0.32
CA ALA A 276 4.06 -12.09 -0.73
C ALA A 276 4.31 -12.06 -2.24
N ALA A 277 3.81 -11.04 -2.91
CA ALA A 277 4.24 -10.72 -4.26
C ALA A 277 5.53 -9.89 -4.15
N ILE A 278 6.59 -10.35 -4.81
CA ILE A 278 7.96 -9.82 -4.70
C ILE A 278 8.46 -9.50 -6.10
N MET A 279 8.80 -8.24 -6.36
CA MET A 279 9.44 -7.80 -7.60
C MET A 279 10.94 -7.68 -7.40
N CYS A 280 11.67 -8.26 -8.33
CA CYS A 280 13.11 -8.30 -8.27
C CYS A 280 13.73 -7.89 -9.61
N GLU A 281 14.94 -7.31 -9.54
CA GLU A 281 15.78 -7.03 -10.68
C GLU A 281 17.11 -7.81 -10.54
N GLU A 282 17.43 -8.62 -11.54
CA GLU A 282 18.71 -9.32 -11.60
C GLU A 282 19.78 -8.41 -12.16
N TYR A 283 20.99 -8.46 -11.59
CA TYR A 283 22.12 -7.69 -12.07
C TYR A 283 23.45 -8.36 -11.75
N ALA A 284 24.48 -8.01 -12.52
CA ALA A 284 25.85 -8.43 -12.26
C ALA A 284 26.56 -7.44 -11.33
N ALA A 285 27.28 -7.95 -10.33
CA ALA A 285 28.14 -7.18 -9.45
C ALA A 285 29.51 -7.89 -9.37
N GLY A 286 30.43 -7.48 -10.23
CA GLY A 286 31.67 -8.19 -10.49
C GLY A 286 31.38 -9.55 -11.16
N ASP A 287 31.91 -10.60 -10.58
CA ASP A 287 31.71 -12.00 -10.98
C ASP A 287 30.44 -12.65 -10.40
N ARG A 288 29.69 -11.91 -9.57
CA ARG A 288 28.48 -12.42 -8.91
C ARG A 288 27.22 -11.99 -9.62
N HIS A 289 26.28 -12.91 -9.69
CA HIS A 289 24.91 -12.64 -10.10
C HIS A 289 24.06 -12.36 -8.84
N ARG A 290 23.42 -11.20 -8.78
CA ARG A 290 22.69 -10.73 -7.61
C ARG A 290 21.24 -10.42 -7.93
N LEU A 291 20.41 -10.44 -6.90
CA LEU A 291 19.00 -10.12 -6.94
C LEU A 291 18.73 -8.87 -6.10
N PHE A 292 18.14 -7.86 -6.70
CA PHE A 292 17.67 -6.67 -6.01
C PHE A 292 16.16 -6.71 -5.87
N VAL A 293 15.66 -6.80 -4.65
CA VAL A 293 14.22 -6.72 -4.35
C VAL A 293 13.81 -5.24 -4.35
N SER A 294 13.08 -4.86 -5.39
CA SER A 294 12.62 -3.48 -5.61
C SER A 294 11.28 -3.18 -4.96
N ASN A 295 10.44 -4.20 -4.81
CA ASN A 295 9.11 -4.08 -4.21
C ASN A 295 8.63 -5.41 -3.65
N TYR A 296 7.90 -5.36 -2.55
CA TYR A 296 7.21 -6.52 -1.99
C TYR A 296 5.90 -6.07 -1.35
N CYS A 297 4.91 -6.97 -1.35
CA CYS A 297 3.61 -6.69 -0.77
C CYS A 297 2.94 -7.99 -0.35
N LEU A 298 2.56 -8.10 0.91
CA LEU A 298 1.83 -9.24 1.44
C LEU A 298 0.45 -9.37 0.76
N LYS A 299 0.03 -10.61 0.53
CA LYS A 299 -1.23 -10.96 -0.11
C LYS A 299 -2.02 -11.88 0.81
N TYR A 300 -2.78 -11.27 1.69
CA TYR A 300 -3.63 -11.98 2.62
C TYR A 300 -4.70 -12.79 1.87
N ARG A 301 -5.08 -13.94 2.38
CA ARG A 301 -6.39 -14.50 2.07
C ARG A 301 -7.48 -13.67 2.75
N LEU A 302 -8.70 -13.66 2.21
CA LEU A 302 -9.79 -12.83 2.72
C LEU A 302 -9.97 -12.97 4.24
N GLU A 303 -10.05 -14.20 4.73
CA GLU A 303 -10.22 -14.48 6.17
C GLU A 303 -8.99 -14.09 7.01
N GLN A 304 -7.78 -14.15 6.46
CA GLN A 304 -6.59 -13.65 7.14
C GLN A 304 -6.65 -12.14 7.29
N TYR A 305 -7.11 -11.43 6.23
CA TYR A 305 -7.22 -9.98 6.26
C TYR A 305 -8.30 -9.47 7.22
N ARG A 306 -9.45 -10.15 7.29
CA ARG A 306 -10.49 -9.88 8.31
C ARG A 306 -9.93 -10.02 9.72
N ARG A 307 -9.28 -11.16 10.03
CA ARG A 307 -8.65 -11.37 11.34
C ARG A 307 -7.57 -10.35 11.64
N HIS A 308 -6.79 -9.94 10.64
CA HIS A 308 -5.80 -8.88 10.78
C HIS A 308 -6.47 -7.56 11.18
N ARG A 309 -7.57 -7.19 10.52
CA ARG A 309 -8.31 -5.96 10.80
C ARG A 309 -8.91 -5.94 12.21
N GLU A 310 -9.48 -7.05 12.64
CA GLU A 310 -10.24 -7.16 13.88
C GLU A 310 -9.39 -7.61 15.09
N ARG A 311 -8.13 -7.89 14.89
CA ARG A 311 -7.21 -8.48 15.88
C ARG A 311 -7.27 -7.84 17.26
N GLU A 312 -7.30 -6.52 17.35
CA GLU A 312 -7.27 -5.80 18.62
C GLU A 312 -8.67 -5.41 19.13
N GLY A 313 -9.72 -5.86 18.45
CA GLY A 313 -11.11 -5.61 18.83
C GLY A 313 -11.55 -4.15 18.77
N ARG A 314 -10.73 -3.27 18.21
CA ARG A 314 -11.04 -1.83 18.11
C ARG A 314 -11.62 -1.42 16.76
N LEU A 315 -11.31 -2.17 15.70
CA LEU A 315 -11.85 -1.99 14.36
C LEU A 315 -12.69 -3.22 14.02
N GLY A 316 -13.98 -3.05 13.76
CA GLY A 316 -14.87 -4.12 13.30
C GLY A 316 -15.14 -3.94 11.80
N VAL A 317 -14.98 -5.01 11.01
CA VAL A 317 -15.34 -5.00 9.58
C VAL A 317 -16.83 -4.76 9.45
N CYS A 318 -17.23 -3.76 8.68
CA CYS A 318 -18.64 -3.35 8.55
C CYS A 318 -19.15 -3.34 7.10
N HIS A 319 -18.26 -3.45 6.11
CA HIS A 319 -18.61 -3.67 4.71
C HIS A 319 -17.39 -4.19 3.93
N GLU A 320 -17.62 -5.00 2.92
CA GLU A 320 -16.60 -5.51 2.01
C GLU A 320 -17.14 -5.56 0.59
N ALA A 321 -16.40 -4.90 -0.33
CA ALA A 321 -16.64 -4.99 -1.75
C ALA A 321 -15.47 -5.73 -2.41
N LEU A 322 -15.71 -6.96 -2.84
CA LEU A 322 -14.73 -7.84 -3.45
C LEU A 322 -14.98 -7.89 -4.96
N THR A 323 -13.89 -7.82 -5.74
CA THR A 323 -13.97 -7.95 -7.20
C THR A 323 -14.37 -9.37 -7.64
N ASP A 324 -14.90 -9.51 -8.87
CA ASP A 324 -15.41 -10.77 -9.41
C ASP A 324 -14.31 -11.87 -9.48
N ASP A 325 -13.07 -11.50 -9.82
CA ASP A 325 -11.91 -12.40 -9.78
C ASP A 325 -11.33 -12.61 -8.36
N ARG A 326 -11.95 -12.00 -7.35
CA ARG A 326 -11.58 -12.08 -5.93
C ARG A 326 -10.16 -11.63 -5.63
N SER A 327 -9.55 -10.81 -6.48
CA SER A 327 -8.16 -10.36 -6.32
C SER A 327 -8.01 -9.00 -5.61
N VAL A 328 -9.06 -8.17 -5.59
CA VAL A 328 -9.05 -6.86 -4.93
C VAL A 328 -10.25 -6.73 -4.00
N LEU A 329 -9.96 -6.29 -2.79
CA LEU A 329 -10.92 -6.04 -1.73
C LEU A 329 -10.87 -4.56 -1.34
N PHE A 330 -12.03 -3.92 -1.31
CA PHE A 330 -12.26 -2.66 -0.60
C PHE A 330 -13.01 -2.97 0.69
N GLN A 331 -12.39 -2.71 1.83
CA GLN A 331 -12.93 -3.07 3.15
C GLN A 331 -13.16 -1.81 3.98
N LEU A 332 -14.38 -1.66 4.50
CA LEU A 332 -14.69 -0.67 5.51
C LEU A 332 -14.63 -1.32 6.89
N ALA A 333 -13.92 -0.66 7.80
CA ALA A 333 -13.91 -1.02 9.21
C ALA A 333 -14.30 0.18 10.08
N CYS A 334 -15.21 -0.06 11.00
CA CYS A 334 -15.72 0.96 11.92
C CYS A 334 -14.94 0.90 13.22
N ARG A 335 -14.53 2.06 13.73
CA ARG A 335 -13.94 2.18 15.06
C ARG A 335 -15.04 2.31 16.10
N ALA A 336 -15.09 1.36 17.03
CA ALA A 336 -15.98 1.42 18.20
C ALA A 336 -15.56 2.50 19.18
#